data_fc9b7a32d7ae2dd283e25def610ba97a
#
_entry.id   fc9b7a32d7ae2dd283e25def610ba97a
#
_cell.length_a   1.000
_cell.length_b   1.000
_cell.length_c   1.000
_cell.angle_alpha   90.00
_cell.angle_beta   90.00
_cell.angle_gamma   90.00
#
_symmetry.space_group_name_H-M   'P 1'
#
loop_
_entity.id
_entity.type
_entity.pdbx_description
1 polymer ?
#
loop_
_entity_poly.entity_id
_entity_poly.type
_entity_poly.pdbx_seq_one_letter_code
_entity_poly.pdbx_strand_id
1 'polypeptide(L)'
;DIAVVTGDVSLYDNYVDEIFAAYDIPYFLDQTRTILFHPFIEFIRAVLEVVELDFSYESVFRFLRCGLTDITEQQIDLLENYVLAKGIRGRKKWEKQWTFVFDDTEKENLTEMNEVREKIYGFFAPLSEAFTQGKTVRDETTVLYELIEKLEIEQKLKQKELEFERQGNQVK
;
A
#
# COMPACT_ATOMS: atom_id res chain seq x y z
N ASP A 1 6.84 24.82 34.08
CA ASP A 1 6.02 24.10 33.13
C ASP A 1 4.55 24.51 33.30
N ILE A 2 3.83 24.72 32.19
CA ILE A 2 2.41 25.08 32.19
C ILE A 2 1.65 23.91 31.56
N ALA A 3 0.60 23.44 32.21
CA ALA A 3 -0.28 22.42 31.65
C ALA A 3 -1.65 23.04 31.33
N VAL A 4 -2.13 22.78 30.13
CA VAL A 4 -3.50 23.13 29.69
C VAL A 4 -4.28 21.84 29.56
N VAL A 5 -5.45 21.76 30.19
CA VAL A 5 -6.30 20.57 30.18
C VAL A 5 -7.62 20.92 29.47
N THR A 6 -8.02 20.08 28.53
CA THR A 6 -9.32 20.20 27.84
C THR A 6 -10.04 18.88 27.83
N GLY A 7 -11.37 18.89 27.69
CA GLY A 7 -12.17 17.68 27.58
C GLY A 7 -12.02 16.96 26.22
N ASP A 8 -11.62 17.68 25.19
CA ASP A 8 -11.35 17.13 23.86
C ASP A 8 -10.21 17.91 23.19
N VAL A 9 -9.05 17.27 23.09
CA VAL A 9 -7.84 17.85 22.50
C VAL A 9 -7.99 18.00 20.99
N SER A 10 -8.73 17.13 20.33
CA SER A 10 -8.86 17.10 18.86
C SER A 10 -9.52 18.36 18.27
N LEU A 11 -10.29 19.09 19.10
CA LEU A 11 -10.92 20.37 18.69
C LEU A 11 -9.91 21.53 18.59
N TYR A 12 -8.74 21.38 19.21
CA TYR A 12 -7.76 22.45 19.36
C TYR A 12 -6.41 22.16 18.71
N ASP A 13 -6.16 20.93 18.26
CA ASP A 13 -4.85 20.49 17.78
C ASP A 13 -4.29 21.38 16.66
N ASN A 14 -5.09 21.66 15.64
CA ASN A 14 -4.69 22.51 14.52
C ASN A 14 -4.37 23.96 14.99
N TYR A 15 -5.16 24.49 15.92
CA TYR A 15 -4.93 25.84 16.45
C TYR A 15 -3.70 25.90 17.33
N VAL A 16 -3.44 24.87 18.13
CA VAL A 16 -2.23 24.77 18.96
C VAL A 16 -1.01 24.70 18.07
N ASP A 17 -1.03 23.85 17.06
CA ASP A 17 0.07 23.71 16.10
C ASP A 17 0.38 25.03 15.39
N GLU A 18 -0.63 25.73 14.88
CA GLU A 18 -0.49 26.99 14.14
C GLU A 18 0.00 28.13 15.05
N ILE A 19 -0.69 28.34 16.18
CA ILE A 19 -0.44 29.48 17.07
C ILE A 19 0.90 29.30 17.81
N PHE A 20 1.17 28.10 18.35
CA PHE A 20 2.39 27.88 19.13
C PHE A 20 3.64 27.90 18.24
N ALA A 21 3.52 27.39 16.99
CA ALA A 21 4.59 27.52 16.00
C ALA A 21 4.85 28.99 15.61
N ALA A 22 3.79 29.80 15.43
CA ALA A 22 3.91 31.22 15.07
C ALA A 22 4.58 32.07 16.16
N TYR A 23 4.48 31.64 17.42
CA TYR A 23 5.06 32.34 18.58
C TYR A 23 6.30 31.64 19.14
N ASP A 24 6.87 30.65 18.46
CA ASP A 24 8.02 29.86 18.91
C ASP A 24 7.84 29.26 20.32
N ILE A 25 6.61 28.85 20.67
CA ILE A 25 6.30 28.26 21.97
C ILE A 25 6.51 26.76 21.88
N PRO A 26 7.50 26.18 22.61
CA PRO A 26 7.65 24.74 22.64
C PRO A 26 6.48 24.09 23.41
N TYR A 27 5.88 23.08 22.81
CA TYR A 27 4.73 22.38 23.39
C TYR A 27 4.80 20.88 23.15
N PHE A 28 4.09 20.16 23.99
CA PHE A 28 3.74 18.76 23.80
C PHE A 28 2.21 18.62 23.82
N LEU A 29 1.65 18.03 22.79
CA LEU A 29 0.23 17.80 22.68
C LEU A 29 -0.06 16.30 22.90
N ASP A 30 -0.72 15.98 24.02
CA ASP A 30 -1.11 14.61 24.35
C ASP A 30 -2.36 14.22 23.54
N GLN A 31 -2.13 13.73 22.32
CA GLN A 31 -3.21 13.27 21.46
C GLN A 31 -2.92 11.86 20.91
N THR A 32 -3.96 11.08 20.79
CA THR A 32 -3.89 9.79 20.12
C THR A 32 -4.08 9.98 18.62
N ARG A 33 -3.03 9.78 17.84
CA ARG A 33 -3.13 9.76 16.37
C ARG A 33 -3.45 8.36 15.90
N THR A 34 -4.43 8.25 15.00
CA THR A 34 -4.69 6.98 14.36
C THR A 34 -3.60 6.65 13.35
N ILE A 35 -3.08 5.43 13.42
CA ILE A 35 -2.11 4.91 12.45
C ILE A 35 -2.78 4.22 11.24
N LEU A 36 -4.11 4.17 11.21
CA LEU A 36 -4.85 3.42 10.19
C LEU A 36 -4.59 3.91 8.76
N PHE A 37 -4.27 5.19 8.60
CA PHE A 37 -3.94 5.79 7.30
C PHE A 37 -2.44 5.80 7.00
N HIS A 38 -1.62 5.19 7.87
CA HIS A 38 -0.19 5.09 7.60
C HIS A 38 0.06 4.15 6.40
N PRO A 39 0.85 4.54 5.38
CA PRO A 39 1.06 3.74 4.17
C PRO A 39 1.46 2.29 4.41
N PHE A 40 2.27 2.05 5.43
CA PHE A 40 2.66 0.69 5.81
C PHE A 40 1.49 -0.15 6.35
N ILE A 41 0.62 0.46 7.16
CA ILE A 41 -0.56 -0.23 7.70
C ILE A 41 -1.55 -0.56 6.57
N GLU A 42 -1.79 0.40 5.67
CA GLU A 42 -2.61 0.15 4.49
C GLU A 42 -2.00 -0.93 3.58
N PHE A 43 -0.68 -0.94 3.41
CA PHE A 43 0.02 -1.99 2.68
C PHE A 43 -0.23 -3.38 3.29
N ILE A 44 -0.02 -3.56 4.60
CA ILE A 44 -0.25 -4.84 5.28
C ILE A 44 -1.71 -5.29 5.13
N ARG A 45 -2.66 -4.38 5.34
CA ARG A 45 -4.08 -4.68 5.17
C ARG A 45 -4.40 -5.11 3.74
N ALA A 46 -3.91 -4.37 2.75
CA ALA A 46 -4.13 -4.68 1.35
C ALA A 46 -3.51 -6.03 0.96
N VAL A 47 -2.31 -6.35 1.46
CA VAL A 47 -1.67 -7.66 1.24
C VAL A 47 -2.55 -8.80 1.77
N LEU A 48 -3.07 -8.68 2.98
CA LEU A 48 -3.93 -9.71 3.58
C LEU A 48 -5.26 -9.81 2.82
N GLU A 49 -5.87 -8.69 2.44
CA GLU A 49 -7.10 -8.66 1.65
C GLU A 49 -6.95 -9.29 0.27
N VAL A 50 -5.80 -9.15 -0.42
CA VAL A 50 -5.58 -9.83 -1.70
C VAL A 50 -5.69 -11.34 -1.56
N VAL A 51 -5.14 -11.90 -0.49
CA VAL A 51 -5.20 -13.35 -0.23
C VAL A 51 -6.60 -13.76 0.21
N GLU A 52 -7.20 -13.04 1.16
CA GLU A 52 -8.52 -13.35 1.73
C GLU A 52 -9.63 -13.26 0.68
N LEU A 53 -9.60 -12.23 -0.18
CA LEU A 53 -10.61 -11.97 -1.20
C LEU A 53 -10.26 -12.56 -2.57
N ASP A 54 -9.38 -13.56 -2.62
CA ASP A 54 -8.97 -14.29 -3.82
C ASP A 54 -8.64 -13.37 -4.99
N PHE A 55 -7.73 -12.42 -4.81
CA PHE A 55 -7.32 -11.46 -5.85
C PHE A 55 -8.50 -10.67 -6.43
N SER A 56 -9.35 -10.14 -5.55
CA SER A 56 -10.39 -9.22 -5.99
C SER A 56 -9.77 -7.97 -6.63
N TYR A 57 -10.52 -7.34 -7.54
CA TYR A 57 -10.06 -6.11 -8.20
C TYR A 57 -9.67 -5.04 -7.16
N GLU A 58 -10.56 -4.81 -6.19
CA GLU A 58 -10.40 -3.78 -5.18
C GLU A 58 -9.15 -4.01 -4.32
N SER A 59 -8.90 -5.25 -3.90
CA SER A 59 -7.76 -5.59 -3.03
C SER A 59 -6.43 -5.46 -3.76
N VAL A 60 -6.33 -5.95 -5.00
CA VAL A 60 -5.10 -5.86 -5.80
C VAL A 60 -4.74 -4.41 -6.10
N PHE A 61 -5.70 -3.59 -6.56
CA PHE A 61 -5.40 -2.19 -6.88
C PHE A 61 -5.21 -1.32 -5.64
N ARG A 62 -5.84 -1.63 -4.50
CA ARG A 62 -5.49 -1.03 -3.21
C ARG A 62 -4.03 -1.29 -2.85
N PHE A 63 -3.56 -2.53 -2.96
CA PHE A 63 -2.16 -2.89 -2.73
C PHE A 63 -1.21 -2.10 -3.63
N LEU A 64 -1.46 -2.04 -4.93
CA LEU A 64 -0.62 -1.33 -5.88
C LEU A 64 -0.57 0.18 -5.61
N ARG A 65 -1.71 0.78 -5.26
CA ARG A 65 -1.82 2.22 -4.97
C ARG A 65 -1.28 2.64 -3.60
N CYS A 66 -0.81 1.72 -2.76
CA CYS A 66 -0.03 2.07 -1.57
C CYS A 66 1.32 2.73 -1.93
N GLY A 67 1.79 2.58 -3.16
CA GLY A 67 3.02 3.20 -3.66
C GLY A 67 4.28 2.66 -2.96
N LEU A 68 4.24 1.39 -2.54
CA LEU A 68 5.36 0.68 -1.91
C LEU A 68 5.90 -0.47 -2.78
N THR A 69 5.49 -0.54 -4.04
CA THR A 69 6.01 -1.46 -5.06
C THR A 69 6.88 -0.71 -6.06
N ASP A 70 7.62 -1.45 -6.91
CA ASP A 70 8.40 -0.88 -8.02
C ASP A 70 7.59 -0.81 -9.32
N ILE A 71 6.26 -0.88 -9.22
CA ILE A 71 5.33 -0.78 -10.34
C ILE A 71 4.92 0.68 -10.46
N THR A 72 5.15 1.28 -11.62
CA THR A 72 4.85 2.69 -11.87
C THR A 72 3.35 2.96 -11.96
N GLU A 73 2.92 4.20 -11.72
CA GLU A 73 1.50 4.59 -11.85
C GLU A 73 0.97 4.32 -13.26
N GLN A 74 1.77 4.56 -14.29
CA GLN A 74 1.41 4.28 -15.68
C GLN A 74 1.15 2.79 -15.92
N GLN A 75 1.99 1.93 -15.34
CA GLN A 75 1.80 0.47 -15.40
C GLN A 75 0.55 0.03 -14.63
N ILE A 76 0.29 0.65 -13.48
CA ILE A 76 -0.92 0.38 -12.69
C ILE A 76 -2.17 0.75 -13.49
N ASP A 77 -2.21 1.93 -14.10
CA ASP A 77 -3.36 2.40 -14.87
C ASP A 77 -3.61 1.54 -16.11
N LEU A 78 -2.53 1.17 -16.83
CA LEU A 78 -2.63 0.26 -17.98
C LEU A 78 -3.18 -1.11 -17.57
N LEU A 79 -2.66 -1.66 -16.48
CA LEU A 79 -3.08 -2.94 -15.92
C LEU A 79 -4.54 -2.89 -15.45
N GLU A 80 -4.94 -1.81 -14.80
CA GLU A 80 -6.30 -1.60 -14.29
C GLU A 80 -7.33 -1.60 -15.41
N ASN A 81 -7.06 -0.83 -16.48
CA ASN A 81 -7.91 -0.79 -17.66
C ASN A 81 -8.08 -2.19 -18.27
N TYR A 82 -7.00 -2.93 -18.40
CA TYR A 82 -7.04 -4.28 -18.94
C TYR A 82 -7.84 -5.24 -18.04
N VAL A 83 -7.57 -5.25 -16.74
CA VAL A 83 -8.25 -6.10 -15.74
C VAL A 83 -9.76 -5.85 -15.74
N LEU A 84 -10.16 -4.57 -15.78
CA LEU A 84 -11.58 -4.18 -15.87
C LEU A 84 -12.22 -4.64 -17.19
N ALA A 85 -11.58 -4.33 -18.32
CA ALA A 85 -12.10 -4.66 -19.64
C ALA A 85 -12.26 -6.17 -19.87
N LYS A 86 -11.37 -7.00 -19.31
CA LYS A 86 -11.38 -8.45 -19.46
C LYS A 86 -12.09 -9.18 -18.30
N GLY A 87 -12.55 -8.46 -17.28
CA GLY A 87 -13.21 -9.04 -16.09
C GLY A 87 -12.31 -10.05 -15.39
N ILE A 88 -11.03 -9.69 -15.17
CA ILE A 88 -10.05 -10.56 -14.51
C ILE A 88 -10.30 -10.52 -13.01
N ARG A 89 -10.65 -11.67 -12.45
CA ARG A 89 -10.87 -11.86 -11.00
C ARG A 89 -10.42 -13.26 -10.60
N GLY A 90 -9.91 -13.37 -9.39
CA GLY A 90 -9.49 -14.63 -8.79
C GLY A 90 -8.06 -15.05 -9.16
N ARG A 91 -7.39 -15.68 -8.20
CA ARG A 91 -5.99 -16.12 -8.30
C ARG A 91 -5.70 -16.89 -9.59
N LYS A 92 -6.61 -17.79 -10.00
CA LYS A 92 -6.42 -18.63 -11.20
C LYS A 92 -6.27 -17.83 -12.50
N LYS A 93 -6.88 -16.63 -12.58
CA LYS A 93 -6.74 -15.75 -13.74
C LYS A 93 -5.44 -14.94 -13.68
N TRP A 94 -5.00 -14.59 -12.49
CA TRP A 94 -3.71 -13.91 -12.28
C TRP A 94 -2.51 -14.84 -12.48
N GLU A 95 -2.65 -16.12 -12.18
CA GLU A 95 -1.64 -17.14 -12.41
C GLU A 95 -1.34 -17.37 -13.91
N LYS A 96 -2.38 -17.33 -14.75
CA LYS A 96 -2.26 -17.61 -16.18
C LYS A 96 -1.80 -16.40 -16.97
N GLN A 97 -0.97 -16.65 -17.98
CA GLN A 97 -0.61 -15.62 -18.95
C GLN A 97 -1.87 -15.10 -19.67
N TRP A 98 -1.97 -13.80 -19.81
CA TRP A 98 -3.04 -13.15 -20.54
C TRP A 98 -2.68 -13.11 -22.03
N THR A 99 -3.64 -13.46 -22.87
CA THR A 99 -3.43 -13.59 -24.34
C THR A 99 -4.47 -12.84 -25.15
N PHE A 100 -5.57 -12.44 -24.51
CA PHE A 100 -6.67 -11.80 -25.21
C PHE A 100 -6.43 -10.30 -25.37
N VAL A 101 -6.58 -9.80 -26.60
CA VAL A 101 -6.46 -8.38 -26.94
C VAL A 101 -7.68 -7.95 -27.77
N PHE A 102 -8.10 -6.68 -27.65
CA PHE A 102 -9.16 -6.12 -28.48
C PHE A 102 -8.62 -5.46 -29.75
N ASP A 103 -7.43 -4.86 -29.65
CA ASP A 103 -6.81 -4.10 -30.74
C ASP A 103 -5.27 -4.23 -30.72
N ASP A 104 -4.64 -3.61 -31.72
CA ASP A 104 -3.19 -3.65 -31.88
C ASP A 104 -2.45 -2.88 -30.78
N THR A 105 -3.04 -1.82 -30.21
CA THR A 105 -2.44 -1.05 -29.10
C THR A 105 -2.36 -1.90 -27.83
N GLU A 106 -3.42 -2.66 -27.49
CA GLU A 106 -3.37 -3.62 -26.39
C GLU A 106 -2.32 -4.71 -26.65
N LYS A 107 -2.14 -5.13 -27.89
CA LYS A 107 -1.14 -6.15 -28.26
C LYS A 107 0.29 -5.67 -28.01
N GLU A 108 0.60 -4.41 -28.29
CA GLU A 108 1.90 -3.83 -28.02
C GLU A 108 2.21 -3.81 -26.51
N ASN A 109 1.22 -3.52 -25.68
CA ASN A 109 1.34 -3.43 -24.23
C ASN A 109 1.21 -4.78 -23.52
N LEU A 110 0.75 -5.84 -24.19
CA LEU A 110 0.42 -7.11 -23.56
C LEU A 110 1.63 -7.79 -22.92
N THR A 111 2.80 -7.65 -23.49
CA THR A 111 4.04 -8.19 -22.93
C THR A 111 4.36 -7.53 -21.59
N GLU A 112 4.37 -6.20 -21.56
CA GLU A 112 4.59 -5.43 -20.33
C GLU A 112 3.54 -5.73 -19.26
N MET A 113 2.25 -5.80 -19.63
CA MET A 113 1.18 -6.16 -18.72
C MET A 113 1.37 -7.56 -18.12
N ASN A 114 1.83 -8.53 -18.90
CA ASN A 114 2.12 -9.88 -18.39
C ASN A 114 3.33 -9.90 -17.46
N GLU A 115 4.36 -9.11 -17.71
CA GLU A 115 5.51 -8.97 -16.82
C GLU A 115 5.08 -8.38 -15.48
N VAL A 116 4.26 -7.34 -15.49
CA VAL A 116 3.70 -6.73 -14.27
C VAL A 116 2.79 -7.72 -13.53
N ARG A 117 1.89 -8.41 -14.26
CA ARG A 117 1.04 -9.48 -13.72
C ARG A 117 1.87 -10.57 -13.02
N GLU A 118 2.95 -11.02 -13.66
CA GLU A 118 3.80 -12.07 -13.11
C GLU A 118 4.52 -11.62 -11.83
N LYS A 119 5.00 -10.37 -11.80
CA LYS A 119 5.55 -9.77 -10.58
C LYS A 119 4.52 -9.76 -9.45
N ILE A 120 3.30 -9.27 -9.73
CA ILE A 120 2.21 -9.21 -8.74
C ILE A 120 1.87 -10.62 -8.24
N TYR A 121 1.65 -11.56 -9.15
CA TYR A 121 1.37 -12.94 -8.78
C TYR A 121 2.49 -13.54 -7.93
N GLY A 122 3.75 -13.28 -8.27
CA GLY A 122 4.92 -13.72 -7.54
C GLY A 122 5.09 -13.11 -6.14
N PHE A 123 4.44 -11.98 -5.85
CA PHE A 123 4.37 -11.45 -4.49
C PHE A 123 3.40 -12.25 -3.62
N PHE A 124 2.29 -12.70 -4.18
CA PHE A 124 1.19 -13.29 -3.44
C PHE A 124 1.13 -14.82 -3.49
N ALA A 125 1.81 -15.48 -4.43
CA ALA A 125 1.78 -16.93 -4.55
C ALA A 125 2.26 -17.64 -3.26
N PRO A 126 3.39 -17.24 -2.62
CA PRO A 126 3.84 -17.85 -1.36
C PRO A 126 2.87 -17.60 -0.20
N LEU A 127 2.30 -16.38 -0.12
CA LEU A 127 1.30 -16.04 0.89
C LEU A 127 0.03 -16.88 0.73
N SER A 128 -0.52 -16.92 -0.48
CA SER A 128 -1.72 -17.71 -0.77
C SER A 128 -1.52 -19.19 -0.44
N GLU A 129 -0.32 -19.72 -0.67
CA GLU A 129 0.03 -21.10 -0.32
C GLU A 129 0.09 -21.28 1.20
N ALA A 130 0.71 -20.36 1.93
CA ALA A 130 0.81 -20.41 3.39
C ALA A 130 -0.57 -20.40 4.05
N PHE A 131 -1.48 -19.53 3.58
CA PHE A 131 -2.83 -19.40 4.12
C PHE A 131 -3.75 -20.57 3.74
N THR A 132 -3.56 -21.21 2.59
CA THR A 132 -4.41 -22.32 2.15
C THR A 132 -4.00 -23.69 2.68
N GLN A 133 -2.74 -23.88 3.05
CA GLN A 133 -2.21 -25.17 3.50
C GLN A 133 -2.39 -25.42 5.01
N GLY A 134 -3.15 -24.58 5.74
CA GLY A 134 -3.37 -24.73 7.18
C GLY A 134 -2.08 -24.60 8.01
N LYS A 135 -1.14 -23.78 7.54
CA LYS A 135 0.10 -23.47 8.24
C LYS A 135 -0.18 -22.69 9.53
N THR A 136 0.83 -22.59 10.37
CA THR A 136 0.70 -21.83 11.62
C THR A 136 0.75 -20.30 11.35
N VAL A 137 0.24 -19.51 12.28
CA VAL A 137 0.37 -18.03 12.24
C VAL A 137 1.84 -17.61 12.10
N ARG A 138 2.77 -18.38 12.66
CA ARG A 138 4.20 -18.15 12.49
C ARG A 138 4.63 -18.27 11.04
N ASP A 139 4.17 -19.30 10.33
CA ASP A 139 4.52 -19.51 8.92
C ASP A 139 3.95 -18.40 8.04
N GLU A 140 2.70 -18.01 8.29
CA GLU A 140 2.03 -16.90 7.59
C GLU A 140 2.75 -15.57 7.81
N THR A 141 3.11 -15.26 9.06
CA THR A 141 3.87 -14.04 9.36
C THR A 141 5.29 -14.06 8.81
N THR A 142 5.92 -15.21 8.73
CA THR A 142 7.25 -15.36 8.12
C THR A 142 7.19 -14.99 6.64
N VAL A 143 6.23 -15.55 5.89
CA VAL A 143 6.07 -15.25 4.45
C VAL A 143 5.70 -13.79 4.21
N LEU A 144 4.87 -13.20 5.09
CA LEU A 144 4.56 -11.77 5.04
C LEU A 144 5.82 -10.91 5.28
N TYR A 145 6.66 -11.29 6.24
CA TYR A 145 7.92 -10.61 6.51
C TYR A 145 8.89 -10.70 5.32
N GLU A 146 8.99 -11.88 4.71
CA GLU A 146 9.80 -12.08 3.49
C GLU A 146 9.34 -11.19 2.34
N LEU A 147 8.03 -10.96 2.20
CA LEU A 147 7.50 -10.02 1.21
C LEU A 147 7.89 -8.57 1.53
N ILE A 148 7.83 -8.16 2.80
CA ILE A 148 8.24 -6.82 3.25
C ILE A 148 9.73 -6.59 2.94
N GLU A 149 10.59 -7.56 3.25
CA GLU A 149 12.02 -7.52 2.96
C GLU A 149 12.27 -7.46 1.44
N LYS A 150 11.63 -8.36 0.67
CA LYS A 150 11.75 -8.42 -0.79
C LYS A 150 11.39 -7.11 -1.49
N LEU A 151 10.40 -6.40 -0.98
CA LEU A 151 9.95 -5.13 -1.51
C LEU A 151 10.71 -3.91 -0.93
N GLU A 152 11.67 -4.15 -0.06
CA GLU A 152 12.49 -3.11 0.59
C GLU A 152 11.64 -1.99 1.24
N ILE A 153 10.53 -2.39 1.89
CA ILE A 153 9.51 -1.47 2.39
C ILE A 153 10.10 -0.43 3.35
N GLU A 154 11.01 -0.82 4.24
CA GLU A 154 11.66 0.12 5.17
C GLU A 154 12.42 1.23 4.46
N GLN A 155 13.15 0.87 3.40
CA GLN A 155 13.92 1.86 2.62
C GLN A 155 12.99 2.82 1.87
N LYS A 156 11.91 2.30 1.28
CA LYS A 156 10.91 3.11 0.57
C LYS A 156 10.18 4.07 1.51
N LEU A 157 9.87 3.64 2.74
CA LEU A 157 9.26 4.51 3.74
C LEU A 157 10.22 5.62 4.16
N LYS A 158 11.49 5.31 4.41
CA LYS A 158 12.52 6.32 4.71
C LYS A 158 12.71 7.32 3.58
N GLN A 159 12.68 6.85 2.34
CA GLN A 159 12.77 7.74 1.18
C GLN A 159 11.58 8.68 1.10
N LYS A 160 10.37 8.19 1.29
CA LYS A 160 9.16 9.03 1.34
C LYS A 160 9.23 10.07 2.47
N GLU A 161 9.67 9.69 3.66
CA GLU A 161 9.87 10.61 4.78
C GLU A 161 10.80 11.77 4.39
N LEU A 162 11.97 11.46 3.80
CA LEU A 162 12.92 12.47 3.34
C LEU A 162 12.36 13.36 2.21
N GLU A 163 11.54 12.83 1.32
CA GLU A 163 10.86 13.61 0.28
C GLU A 163 9.84 14.58 0.87
N PHE A 164 9.04 14.15 1.85
CA PHE A 164 8.11 15.02 2.58
C PHE A 164 8.83 16.14 3.33
N GLU A 165 9.93 15.83 4.03
CA GLU A 165 10.75 16.83 4.72
C GLU A 165 11.31 17.87 3.74
N ARG A 166 11.82 17.44 2.58
CA ARG A 166 12.37 18.35 1.54
C ARG A 166 11.32 19.27 0.94
N GLN A 167 10.08 18.82 0.83
CA GLN A 167 8.97 19.61 0.31
C GLN A 167 8.42 20.61 1.34
N GLY A 168 9.00 20.69 2.53
CA GLY A 168 8.55 21.57 3.62
C GLY A 168 7.23 21.12 4.25
N ASN A 169 6.71 19.99 3.83
CA ASN A 169 5.58 19.32 4.45
C ASN A 169 6.12 18.54 5.66
N GLN A 170 6.52 19.23 6.71
CA GLN A 170 6.71 18.58 7.99
C GLN A 170 5.35 17.94 8.33
N VAL A 171 5.32 16.63 8.33
CA VAL A 171 4.20 15.89 8.89
C VAL A 171 4.21 16.21 10.38
N LYS A 172 3.38 17.18 10.74
CA LYS A 172 3.15 17.54 12.12
C LYS A 172 2.32 16.47 12.81
#